data_eb316b1753cc4437bdca1a930b956773
#
_entry.id   eb316b1753cc4437bdca1a930b956773
#
_cell.length_a   1.000
_cell.length_b   1.000
_cell.length_c   1.000
_cell.angle_alpha   90.00
_cell.angle_beta   90.00
_cell.angle_gamma   90.00
#
_symmetry.space_group_name_H-M   'P 1'
#
loop_
_entity.id
_entity.type
_entity.pdbx_description
1 polymer ?
#
loop_
_entity_poly.entity_id
_entity_poly.type
_entity_poly.pdbx_seq_one_letter_code
_entity_poly.pdbx_strand_id
1 'polypeptide(L)'
;KINTLVVTAMLVFISLPASGISNPDSKEDLIGNIPSVKVISWEEKEWWESTSRDSNRNKIVDWLEDVDEEYPIGIIYDNQPTSEDLELLRNIGIEVKVHVDLVNGLLLGVVKADLFDTISKFPGVLMVEPYGKVVFHGDVQTPAIKASNSSIYPVGAWDLGFTGKGVNIAVVDTGIDNEHPGLDGKYIAGYDAVCSDDALCMASLQEDDGSFDPDDQNQHGTACAGMAASNGILPNGEPSNFTGSAPDADLVDVRIGTAFGAGPFENYIIEQEFYESAMDGLNWVIDNKDTAWAGVSNESFGIDIISLSWGITSHENGGSDGSDMFSQVLDEATLAGVVVSVAAGNSGSD
;
A
#
# COMPACT_ATOMS: atom_id res chain seq x y z
N LYS A 1 -22.53 -5.11 -8.03
CA LYS A 1 -23.34 -4.16 -8.87
C LYS A 1 -23.26 -2.72 -8.37
N ILE A 2 -22.82 -2.47 -7.15
CA ILE A 2 -22.65 -1.12 -6.58
C ILE A 2 -21.25 -0.59 -6.92
N ASN A 3 -20.23 -1.44 -6.98
CA ASN A 3 -18.84 -1.04 -7.24
C ASN A 3 -18.62 -0.41 -8.63
N THR A 4 -19.35 -0.85 -9.66
CA THR A 4 -19.27 -0.26 -11.00
C THR A 4 -19.82 1.19 -11.04
N LEU A 5 -20.72 1.53 -10.10
CA LEU A 5 -21.33 2.87 -10.08
C LEU A 5 -20.41 3.92 -9.45
N VAL A 6 -19.59 3.54 -8.47
CA VAL A 6 -18.67 4.46 -7.77
C VAL A 6 -17.50 4.85 -8.66
N VAL A 7 -16.90 3.90 -9.37
CA VAL A 7 -15.80 4.18 -10.32
C VAL A 7 -16.29 5.02 -11.50
N THR A 8 -17.51 4.76 -12.00
CA THR A 8 -18.09 5.56 -13.09
C THR A 8 -18.47 6.97 -12.62
N ALA A 9 -18.87 7.14 -11.35
CA ALA A 9 -19.17 8.47 -10.80
C ALA A 9 -17.91 9.33 -10.63
N MET A 10 -16.79 8.74 -10.21
CA MET A 10 -15.51 9.48 -10.06
C MET A 10 -14.96 9.95 -11.42
N LEU A 11 -15.11 9.16 -12.48
CA LEU A 11 -14.71 9.54 -13.84
C LEU A 11 -15.65 10.57 -14.48
N VAL A 12 -16.92 10.62 -14.07
CA VAL A 12 -17.90 11.62 -14.62
C VAL A 12 -17.73 12.99 -13.96
N PHE A 13 -17.22 13.08 -12.71
CA PHE A 13 -17.00 14.38 -12.05
C PHE A 13 -15.82 15.18 -12.63
N ILE A 14 -14.90 14.55 -13.36
CA ILE A 14 -13.81 15.27 -14.05
C ILE A 14 -14.30 16.01 -15.31
N SER A 15 -15.48 15.70 -15.80
CA SER A 15 -16.02 16.25 -17.06
C SER A 15 -17.20 17.24 -16.95
N LEU A 16 -17.61 17.60 -15.71
CA LEU A 16 -18.69 18.59 -15.54
C LEU A 16 -18.12 20.00 -15.41
N PRO A 17 -18.45 20.93 -16.30
CA PRO A 17 -18.06 22.34 -16.15
C PRO A 17 -18.76 22.94 -14.94
N ALA A 18 -18.00 23.66 -14.11
CA ALA A 18 -18.55 24.46 -13.02
C ALA A 18 -19.61 25.45 -13.58
N SER A 19 -20.88 25.24 -13.23
CA SER A 19 -21.95 26.12 -13.56
C SER A 19 -21.82 27.43 -12.77
N GLY A 20 -21.17 28.43 -13.32
CA GLY A 20 -21.01 29.73 -12.68
C GLY A 20 -20.02 30.68 -13.35
N ILE A 21 -19.31 30.23 -14.38
CA ILE A 21 -18.45 31.09 -15.19
C ILE A 21 -19.28 31.55 -16.42
N SER A 22 -19.40 32.85 -16.58
CA SER A 22 -20.01 33.46 -17.77
C SER A 22 -19.38 32.87 -19.03
N ASN A 23 -20.22 32.38 -19.91
CA ASN A 23 -19.90 31.72 -21.17
C ASN A 23 -18.84 32.51 -21.95
N PRO A 24 -17.59 32.01 -22.11
CA PRO A 24 -16.70 32.59 -23.11
C PRO A 24 -17.21 32.20 -24.49
N ASP A 25 -17.27 33.16 -25.39
CA ASP A 25 -17.90 33.07 -26.72
C ASP A 25 -17.26 32.06 -27.69
N SER A 26 -16.23 31.27 -27.27
CA SER A 26 -15.74 30.16 -28.04
C SER A 26 -15.17 29.04 -27.13
N LYS A 27 -15.46 27.76 -27.45
CA LYS A 27 -14.87 26.58 -26.80
C LYS A 27 -13.35 26.44 -27.04
N GLU A 28 -12.80 27.19 -27.99
CA GLU A 28 -11.38 27.17 -28.37
C GLU A 28 -10.52 27.91 -27.35
N ASP A 29 -11.03 28.91 -26.65
CA ASP A 29 -10.27 29.70 -25.68
C ASP A 29 -10.06 29.01 -24.33
N LEU A 30 -10.84 27.97 -24.01
CA LEU A 30 -10.69 27.18 -22.81
C LEU A 30 -9.66 26.02 -22.97
N ILE A 31 -9.35 25.64 -24.21
CA ILE A 31 -8.44 24.54 -24.54
C ILE A 31 -7.02 25.06 -24.79
N GLY A 32 -6.84 26.35 -25.02
CA GLY A 32 -5.57 26.94 -25.47
C GLY A 32 -4.40 26.92 -24.47
N ASN A 33 -4.59 26.53 -23.22
CA ASN A 33 -3.54 26.50 -22.20
C ASN A 33 -3.44 25.18 -21.42
N ILE A 34 -4.12 24.14 -21.85
CA ILE A 34 -3.82 22.81 -21.36
C ILE A 34 -2.61 22.33 -22.18
N PRO A 35 -1.44 22.06 -21.54
CA PRO A 35 -0.35 21.42 -22.26
C PRO A 35 -0.94 20.19 -22.95
N SER A 36 -0.77 20.07 -24.25
CA SER A 36 -1.22 18.91 -24.98
C SER A 36 -0.60 17.70 -24.31
N VAL A 37 -1.37 16.97 -23.53
CA VAL A 37 -0.96 15.64 -23.08
C VAL A 37 -0.75 14.87 -24.37
N LYS A 38 0.51 14.61 -24.70
CA LYS A 38 0.85 13.79 -25.83
C LYS A 38 0.21 12.44 -25.54
N VAL A 39 -0.88 12.13 -26.23
CA VAL A 39 -1.44 10.78 -26.21
C VAL A 39 -0.39 9.92 -26.89
N ILE A 40 0.41 9.23 -26.10
CA ILE A 40 1.44 8.33 -26.61
C ILE A 40 0.69 7.19 -27.28
N SER A 41 0.95 6.98 -28.55
CA SER A 41 0.37 5.84 -29.26
C SER A 41 1.05 4.56 -28.75
N TRP A 42 0.29 3.48 -28.65
CA TRP A 42 0.79 2.15 -28.26
C TRP A 42 1.88 1.59 -29.19
N GLU A 43 2.22 2.31 -30.23
CA GLU A 43 3.29 1.96 -31.19
C GLU A 43 4.63 2.65 -30.86
N GLU A 44 4.64 3.67 -29.98
CA GLU A 44 5.87 4.25 -29.45
C GLU A 44 6.20 3.50 -28.14
N LYS A 45 7.39 2.88 -28.07
CA LYS A 45 7.87 2.24 -26.84
C LYS A 45 7.81 3.25 -25.72
N GLU A 46 7.01 2.93 -24.72
CA GLU A 46 6.91 3.68 -23.50
C GLU A 46 8.26 3.63 -22.76
N TRP A 47 8.59 4.64 -21.95
CA TRP A 47 9.86 4.66 -21.21
C TRP A 47 10.03 3.43 -20.29
N TRP A 48 8.93 2.83 -19.80
CA TRP A 48 8.92 1.58 -19.04
C TRP A 48 9.13 0.32 -19.90
N GLU A 49 8.82 0.33 -21.20
CA GLU A 49 9.18 -0.76 -22.13
C GLU A 49 10.67 -0.79 -22.48
N SER A 50 11.37 0.34 -22.31
CA SER A 50 12.81 0.42 -22.50
C SER A 50 13.59 -0.06 -21.28
N THR A 51 12.93 -0.20 -20.13
CA THR A 51 13.46 -0.70 -18.88
C THR A 51 12.90 -2.09 -18.60
N SER A 52 13.13 -3.05 -19.50
CA SER A 52 12.92 -4.44 -19.15
C SER A 52 13.69 -4.71 -17.87
N ARG A 53 13.03 -5.14 -16.80
CA ARG A 53 13.69 -5.51 -15.53
C ARG A 53 14.69 -6.65 -15.71
N ASP A 54 14.56 -7.43 -16.78
CA ASP A 54 15.43 -8.52 -17.20
C ASP A 54 15.68 -8.40 -18.70
N SER A 55 16.63 -7.53 -19.08
CA SER A 55 16.93 -7.20 -20.47
C SER A 55 17.59 -8.35 -21.25
N ASN A 56 18.34 -9.19 -20.57
CA ASN A 56 19.05 -10.33 -21.14
C ASN A 56 18.26 -11.65 -21.05
N ARG A 57 17.07 -11.65 -20.40
CA ARG A 57 16.15 -12.78 -20.28
C ARG A 57 16.72 -13.99 -19.54
N ASN A 58 17.52 -13.74 -18.51
CA ASN A 58 18.06 -14.79 -17.65
C ASN A 58 17.21 -15.06 -16.40
N LYS A 59 16.05 -14.38 -16.27
CA LYS A 59 15.13 -14.44 -15.14
C LYS A 59 15.67 -13.82 -13.85
N ILE A 60 16.66 -12.96 -13.94
CA ILE A 60 17.20 -12.18 -12.85
C ILE A 60 17.03 -10.73 -13.20
N VAL A 61 16.49 -9.93 -12.29
CA VAL A 61 16.40 -8.48 -12.51
C VAL A 61 17.80 -7.91 -12.72
N ASP A 62 17.99 -7.14 -13.81
CA ASP A 62 19.30 -6.64 -14.26
C ASP A 62 20.11 -5.98 -13.14
N TRP A 63 19.42 -5.25 -12.26
CA TRP A 63 20.07 -4.61 -11.11
C TRP A 63 20.76 -5.61 -10.15
N LEU A 64 20.19 -6.82 -9.96
CA LEU A 64 20.80 -7.87 -9.13
C LEU A 64 22.11 -8.41 -9.70
N GLU A 65 22.36 -8.23 -10.98
CA GLU A 65 23.61 -8.68 -11.63
C GLU A 65 24.83 -7.87 -11.19
N ASP A 66 24.59 -6.63 -10.71
CA ASP A 66 25.63 -5.75 -10.18
C ASP A 66 25.89 -5.95 -8.68
N VAL A 67 25.17 -6.88 -8.03
CA VAL A 67 25.35 -7.21 -6.61
C VAL A 67 26.51 -8.19 -6.43
N ASP A 68 27.54 -7.79 -5.68
CA ASP A 68 28.77 -8.54 -5.52
C ASP A 68 28.74 -9.59 -4.37
N GLU A 69 27.98 -9.33 -3.30
CA GLU A 69 28.05 -10.17 -2.09
C GLU A 69 26.72 -10.89 -1.82
N GLU A 70 25.75 -10.22 -1.25
CA GLU A 70 24.45 -10.78 -0.88
C GLU A 70 23.35 -9.70 -0.89
N TYR A 71 22.11 -10.10 -1.14
CA TYR A 71 20.97 -9.20 -1.17
C TYR A 71 19.67 -9.94 -0.81
N PRO A 72 18.66 -9.28 -0.19
CA PRO A 72 17.36 -9.87 0.02
C PRO A 72 16.59 -9.96 -1.30
N ILE A 73 16.13 -11.17 -1.60
CA ILE A 73 15.45 -11.47 -2.86
C ILE A 73 14.13 -12.20 -2.66
N GLY A 74 13.23 -11.99 -3.63
CA GLY A 74 12.03 -12.79 -3.85
C GLY A 74 12.13 -13.60 -5.14
N ILE A 75 11.27 -14.59 -5.27
CA ILE A 75 11.09 -15.41 -6.46
C ILE A 75 9.64 -15.43 -6.85
N ILE A 76 9.35 -15.27 -8.14
CA ILE A 76 8.01 -15.48 -8.71
C ILE A 76 8.04 -16.80 -9.51
N TYR A 77 7.03 -17.63 -9.30
CA TYR A 77 6.83 -18.89 -10.02
C TYR A 77 5.67 -18.79 -11.01
N ASP A 78 5.66 -19.68 -12.00
CA ASP A 78 4.56 -19.83 -12.96
C ASP A 78 3.29 -20.45 -12.35
N ASN A 79 3.46 -21.22 -11.26
CA ASN A 79 2.39 -21.83 -10.48
C ASN A 79 2.77 -21.78 -8.99
N GLN A 80 1.79 -22.08 -8.11
CA GLN A 80 2.05 -22.18 -6.67
C GLN A 80 3.25 -23.08 -6.39
N PRO A 81 4.25 -22.60 -5.62
CA PRO A 81 5.42 -23.38 -5.26
C PRO A 81 5.04 -24.65 -4.51
N THR A 82 5.63 -25.76 -4.90
CA THR A 82 5.38 -27.08 -4.34
C THR A 82 6.38 -27.41 -3.22
N SER A 83 6.12 -28.50 -2.47
CA SER A 83 7.09 -29.00 -1.49
C SER A 83 8.44 -29.37 -2.13
N GLU A 84 8.45 -29.75 -3.40
CA GLU A 84 9.68 -30.06 -4.14
C GLU A 84 10.49 -28.79 -4.42
N ASP A 85 9.83 -27.70 -4.75
CA ASP A 85 10.46 -26.37 -4.95
C ASP A 85 11.08 -25.86 -3.65
N LEU A 86 10.37 -26.00 -2.53
CA LEU A 86 10.89 -25.64 -1.21
C LEU A 86 12.08 -26.52 -0.80
N GLU A 87 12.10 -27.79 -1.20
CA GLU A 87 13.22 -28.68 -0.95
C GLU A 87 14.46 -28.29 -1.77
N LEU A 88 14.29 -27.84 -3.01
CA LEU A 88 15.39 -27.32 -3.82
C LEU A 88 16.07 -26.12 -3.12
N LEU A 89 15.28 -25.18 -2.58
CA LEU A 89 15.81 -24.03 -1.84
C LEU A 89 16.55 -24.47 -0.56
N ARG A 90 15.97 -25.37 0.23
CA ARG A 90 16.61 -25.90 1.44
C ARG A 90 17.94 -26.60 1.13
N ASN A 91 18.03 -27.34 0.02
CA ASN A 91 19.24 -28.05 -0.39
C ASN A 91 20.41 -27.11 -0.70
N ILE A 92 20.15 -25.87 -1.06
CA ILE A 92 21.17 -24.83 -1.24
C ILE A 92 21.30 -23.91 -0.01
N GLY A 93 20.64 -24.24 1.11
CA GLY A 93 20.77 -23.56 2.39
C GLY A 93 19.87 -22.35 2.57
N ILE A 94 18.80 -22.24 1.77
CA ILE A 94 17.85 -21.11 1.83
C ILE A 94 16.58 -21.57 2.54
N GLU A 95 16.13 -20.77 3.51
CA GLU A 95 14.81 -20.86 4.14
C GLU A 95 13.88 -19.77 3.57
N VAL A 96 12.65 -20.17 3.25
CA VAL A 96 11.61 -19.21 2.81
C VAL A 96 11.13 -18.42 4.02
N LYS A 97 11.05 -17.10 3.88
CA LYS A 97 10.56 -16.18 4.91
C LYS A 97 9.06 -15.99 4.84
N VAL A 98 8.54 -15.70 3.64
CA VAL A 98 7.12 -15.46 3.41
C VAL A 98 6.67 -16.18 2.14
N HIS A 99 5.47 -16.76 2.19
CA HIS A 99 4.75 -17.26 1.02
C HIS A 99 3.78 -16.18 0.56
N VAL A 100 3.95 -15.71 -0.66
CA VAL A 100 3.08 -14.69 -1.28
C VAL A 100 2.16 -15.43 -2.27
N ASP A 101 1.15 -16.11 -1.72
CA ASP A 101 0.30 -17.05 -2.47
C ASP A 101 -0.45 -16.38 -3.62
N LEU A 102 -0.79 -15.10 -3.49
CA LEU A 102 -1.52 -14.32 -4.49
C LEU A 102 -0.81 -14.24 -5.85
N VAL A 103 0.52 -14.26 -5.84
CA VAL A 103 1.33 -14.11 -7.06
C VAL A 103 2.29 -15.29 -7.27
N ASN A 104 2.05 -16.42 -6.61
CA ASN A 104 2.92 -17.58 -6.62
C ASN A 104 4.36 -17.25 -6.21
N GLY A 105 4.53 -16.33 -5.27
CA GLY A 105 5.81 -15.77 -4.87
C GLY A 105 6.36 -16.38 -3.57
N LEU A 106 7.68 -16.29 -3.43
CA LEU A 106 8.38 -16.62 -2.19
C LEU A 106 9.36 -15.49 -1.85
N LEU A 107 9.35 -15.01 -0.62
CA LEU A 107 10.39 -14.12 -0.11
C LEU A 107 11.43 -14.96 0.62
N LEU A 108 12.71 -14.79 0.26
CA LEU A 108 13.80 -15.65 0.73
C LEU A 108 14.69 -14.95 1.77
N GLY A 109 14.55 -13.63 1.96
CA GLY A 109 15.51 -12.86 2.75
C GLY A 109 16.87 -12.74 2.05
N VAL A 110 17.92 -12.50 2.83
CA VAL A 110 19.26 -12.25 2.30
C VAL A 110 19.87 -13.53 1.72
N VAL A 111 20.19 -13.49 0.45
CA VAL A 111 20.77 -14.60 -0.32
C VAL A 111 22.07 -14.13 -0.99
N LYS A 112 23.07 -15.00 -1.01
CA LYS A 112 24.35 -14.73 -1.66
C LYS A 112 24.18 -14.60 -3.18
N ALA A 113 24.85 -13.63 -3.77
CA ALA A 113 24.74 -13.32 -5.19
C ALA A 113 25.13 -14.49 -6.11
N ASP A 114 26.08 -15.33 -5.69
CA ASP A 114 26.50 -16.52 -6.44
C ASP A 114 25.41 -17.60 -6.57
N LEU A 115 24.32 -17.50 -5.79
CA LEU A 115 23.17 -18.39 -5.85
C LEU A 115 22.05 -17.89 -6.79
N PHE A 116 22.03 -16.62 -7.18
CA PHE A 116 20.94 -16.05 -8.00
C PHE A 116 20.78 -16.80 -9.32
N ASP A 117 21.89 -17.05 -10.03
CA ASP A 117 21.90 -17.82 -11.28
C ASP A 117 21.45 -19.29 -11.08
N THR A 118 21.73 -19.87 -9.94
CA THR A 118 21.25 -21.22 -9.62
C THR A 118 19.74 -21.22 -9.40
N ILE A 119 19.24 -20.27 -8.64
CA ILE A 119 17.81 -20.13 -8.30
C ILE A 119 17.00 -19.83 -9.57
N SER A 120 17.47 -18.93 -10.44
CA SER A 120 16.77 -18.58 -11.69
C SER A 120 16.54 -19.77 -12.62
N LYS A 121 17.33 -20.83 -12.46
CA LYS A 121 17.23 -22.07 -13.25
C LYS A 121 16.34 -23.14 -12.63
N PHE A 122 15.79 -22.93 -11.44
CA PHE A 122 14.86 -23.87 -10.84
C PHE A 122 13.59 -23.99 -11.70
N PRO A 123 12.98 -25.18 -11.75
CA PRO A 123 11.74 -25.38 -12.48
C PRO A 123 10.68 -24.40 -12.01
N GLY A 124 9.91 -23.86 -12.94
CA GLY A 124 8.81 -22.96 -12.64
C GLY A 124 9.20 -21.52 -12.29
N VAL A 125 10.46 -21.21 -11.99
CA VAL A 125 10.88 -19.84 -11.70
C VAL A 125 10.72 -18.95 -12.92
N LEU A 126 9.98 -17.87 -12.76
CA LEU A 126 9.77 -16.81 -13.75
C LEU A 126 10.74 -15.66 -13.55
N MET A 127 10.96 -15.24 -12.31
CA MET A 127 11.80 -14.09 -11.99
C MET A 127 12.43 -14.24 -10.61
N VAL A 128 13.67 -13.78 -10.49
CA VAL A 128 14.39 -13.50 -9.24
C VAL A 128 14.51 -11.99 -9.14
N GLU A 129 13.96 -11.40 -8.11
CA GLU A 129 13.91 -9.95 -7.93
C GLU A 129 14.43 -9.50 -6.57
N PRO A 130 14.98 -8.28 -6.45
CA PRO A 130 15.37 -7.72 -5.17
C PRO A 130 14.14 -7.34 -4.35
N TYR A 131 14.28 -7.33 -3.02
CA TYR A 131 13.32 -6.61 -2.18
C TYR A 131 13.37 -5.12 -2.53
N GLY A 132 12.19 -4.51 -2.59
CA GLY A 132 12.10 -3.07 -2.73
C GLY A 132 12.35 -2.36 -1.39
N LYS A 133 12.95 -1.18 -1.46
CA LYS A 133 13.06 -0.30 -0.30
C LYS A 133 11.70 0.27 0.06
N VAL A 134 11.22 -0.04 1.26
CA VAL A 134 9.98 0.53 1.79
C VAL A 134 10.28 1.92 2.35
N VAL A 135 9.52 2.92 1.92
CA VAL A 135 9.55 4.29 2.44
C VAL A 135 8.15 4.74 2.80
N PHE A 136 8.01 5.40 3.94
CA PHE A 136 6.73 5.92 4.40
C PHE A 136 6.51 7.32 3.85
N HIS A 137 5.29 7.57 3.37
CA HIS A 137 4.85 8.85 2.85
C HIS A 137 3.66 9.33 3.68
N GLY A 138 3.61 10.63 4.02
CA GLY A 138 2.47 11.18 4.74
C GLY A 138 2.50 12.68 4.70
N ASP A 139 1.59 13.30 3.96
CA ASP A 139 1.26 14.74 4.05
C ASP A 139 0.03 15.04 3.17
N VAL A 140 -1.07 14.30 3.36
CA VAL A 140 -2.32 14.60 2.64
C VAL A 140 -3.16 15.55 3.48
N GLN A 141 -3.45 16.74 2.97
CA GLN A 141 -4.32 17.70 3.65
C GLN A 141 -5.77 17.57 3.17
N THR A 142 -6.65 17.30 4.10
CA THR A 142 -8.08 17.09 3.86
C THR A 142 -8.76 18.15 2.97
N PRO A 143 -8.49 19.46 3.13
CA PRO A 143 -9.08 20.47 2.25
C PRO A 143 -8.61 20.37 0.80
N ALA A 144 -7.40 19.91 0.55
CA ALA A 144 -6.85 19.81 -0.81
C ALA A 144 -7.57 18.77 -1.66
N ILE A 145 -8.11 17.72 -1.07
CA ILE A 145 -8.85 16.67 -1.76
C ILE A 145 -10.37 16.91 -1.84
N LYS A 146 -10.84 18.07 -1.38
CA LYS A 146 -12.26 18.46 -1.41
C LYS A 146 -13.18 17.55 -0.57
N ALA A 147 -12.69 16.93 0.47
CA ALA A 147 -13.51 16.23 1.44
C ALA A 147 -14.40 17.24 2.18
N SER A 148 -13.84 18.31 2.70
CA SER A 148 -14.58 19.45 3.24
C SER A 148 -14.74 20.57 2.23
N ASN A 149 -15.72 21.45 2.44
CA ASN A 149 -15.86 22.68 1.66
C ASN A 149 -14.73 23.69 1.96
N SER A 150 -14.53 24.61 1.07
CA SER A 150 -13.59 25.73 1.22
C SER A 150 -14.11 26.97 0.51
N SER A 151 -13.41 28.10 0.67
CA SER A 151 -13.74 29.32 -0.06
C SER A 151 -13.68 29.19 -1.58
N ILE A 152 -12.88 28.23 -2.07
CA ILE A 152 -12.72 27.95 -3.53
C ILE A 152 -13.72 26.88 -3.98
N TYR A 153 -13.99 25.90 -3.12
CA TYR A 153 -14.93 24.81 -3.39
C TYR A 153 -16.02 24.82 -2.32
N PRO A 154 -17.16 25.48 -2.58
CA PRO A 154 -18.21 25.67 -1.57
C PRO A 154 -18.98 24.38 -1.24
N VAL A 155 -18.77 23.30 -1.98
CA VAL A 155 -19.37 21.99 -1.76
C VAL A 155 -18.28 20.94 -1.77
N GLY A 156 -18.08 20.26 -0.64
CA GLY A 156 -17.19 19.12 -0.49
C GLY A 156 -17.96 17.80 -0.45
N ALA A 157 -17.26 16.69 -0.32
CA ALA A 157 -17.86 15.37 -0.24
C ALA A 157 -18.80 15.24 0.98
N TRP A 158 -18.44 15.84 2.11
CA TRP A 158 -19.26 15.80 3.33
C TRP A 158 -20.59 16.54 3.17
N ASP A 159 -20.62 17.65 2.44
CA ASP A 159 -21.86 18.37 2.15
C ASP A 159 -22.83 17.55 1.27
N LEU A 160 -22.30 16.54 0.57
CA LEU A 160 -23.06 15.60 -0.24
C LEU A 160 -23.42 14.31 0.51
N GLY A 161 -23.02 14.21 1.80
CA GLY A 161 -23.29 13.04 2.65
C GLY A 161 -22.28 11.91 2.53
N PHE A 162 -21.15 12.11 1.83
CA PHE A 162 -20.08 11.12 1.71
C PHE A 162 -19.04 11.34 2.81
N THR A 163 -19.21 10.66 3.93
CA THR A 163 -18.36 10.77 5.13
C THR A 163 -17.56 9.50 5.44
N GLY A 164 -17.68 8.47 4.60
CA GLY A 164 -17.03 7.17 4.80
C GLY A 164 -17.87 6.16 5.61
N LYS A 165 -19.09 6.52 5.99
CA LYS A 165 -19.93 5.61 6.75
C LYS A 165 -20.14 4.27 6.06
N GLY A 166 -19.85 3.17 6.78
CA GLY A 166 -19.93 1.80 6.26
C GLY A 166 -18.76 1.42 5.33
N VAL A 167 -17.65 2.16 5.40
CA VAL A 167 -16.41 1.87 4.69
C VAL A 167 -15.32 1.52 5.71
N ASN A 168 -14.62 0.41 5.47
CA ASN A 168 -13.50 -0.05 6.27
C ASN A 168 -12.18 0.21 5.54
N ILE A 169 -11.28 0.95 6.16
CA ILE A 169 -9.99 1.33 5.59
C ILE A 169 -8.89 0.54 6.32
N ALA A 170 -8.21 -0.35 5.61
CA ALA A 170 -6.99 -0.96 6.11
C ALA A 170 -5.83 0.02 5.95
N VAL A 171 -5.28 0.48 7.05
CA VAL A 171 -4.07 1.30 7.10
C VAL A 171 -2.90 0.34 7.26
N VAL A 172 -2.19 0.09 6.17
CA VAL A 172 -1.03 -0.80 6.14
C VAL A 172 0.20 0.07 6.36
N ASP A 173 0.65 0.17 7.62
CA ASP A 173 1.61 1.18 8.05
C ASP A 173 2.40 0.74 9.31
N THR A 174 2.83 1.67 10.14
CA THR A 174 3.58 1.41 11.39
C THR A 174 2.72 1.00 12.58
N GLY A 175 1.43 0.85 12.40
CA GLY A 175 0.43 0.65 13.44
C GLY A 175 -0.49 1.87 13.59
N ILE A 176 -1.52 1.73 14.43
CA ILE A 176 -2.45 2.81 14.79
C ILE A 176 -2.56 2.86 16.30
N ASP A 177 -2.30 4.04 16.91
CA ASP A 177 -2.68 4.36 18.29
C ASP A 177 -4.20 4.60 18.32
N ASN A 178 -4.97 3.55 18.62
CA ASN A 178 -6.43 3.60 18.67
C ASN A 178 -6.98 4.32 19.91
N GLU A 179 -6.15 4.52 20.95
CA GLU A 179 -6.44 5.37 22.12
C GLU A 179 -6.33 6.86 21.79
N HIS A 180 -5.74 7.21 20.63
CA HIS A 180 -5.69 8.61 20.23
C HIS A 180 -7.09 9.20 20.10
N PRO A 181 -7.41 10.32 20.78
CA PRO A 181 -8.78 10.86 20.86
C PRO A 181 -9.45 11.12 19.51
N GLY A 182 -8.67 11.42 18.48
CA GLY A 182 -9.16 11.59 17.11
C GLY A 182 -9.55 10.27 16.42
N LEU A 183 -9.17 9.14 16.97
CA LEU A 183 -9.41 7.80 16.43
C LEU A 183 -10.30 6.93 17.33
N ASP A 184 -10.71 7.44 18.48
CA ASP A 184 -11.54 6.73 19.43
C ASP A 184 -12.80 6.15 18.77
N GLY A 185 -13.02 4.85 19.00
CA GLY A 185 -14.15 4.09 18.48
C GLY A 185 -14.09 3.74 16.99
N LYS A 186 -12.96 3.93 16.31
CA LYS A 186 -12.81 3.64 14.87
C LYS A 186 -12.13 2.32 14.55
N TYR A 187 -11.33 1.82 15.47
CA TYR A 187 -10.65 0.54 15.32
C TYR A 187 -11.63 -0.63 15.38
N ILE A 188 -11.58 -1.52 14.40
CA ILE A 188 -12.47 -2.69 14.32
C ILE A 188 -11.70 -4.01 14.27
N ALA A 189 -10.48 -4.01 13.77
CA ALA A 189 -9.63 -5.19 13.67
C ALA A 189 -8.17 -4.77 13.43
N GLY A 190 -7.24 -5.65 13.74
CA GLY A 190 -5.82 -5.44 13.49
C GLY A 190 -5.06 -6.72 13.19
N TYR A 191 -3.90 -6.54 12.57
CA TYR A 191 -2.93 -7.58 12.30
C TYR A 191 -1.51 -7.03 12.41
N ASP A 192 -0.67 -7.72 13.16
CA ASP A 192 0.75 -7.36 13.27
C ASP A 192 1.61 -8.31 12.42
N ALA A 193 1.95 -7.85 11.23
CA ALA A 193 2.82 -8.59 10.31
C ALA A 193 4.29 -8.58 10.73
N VAL A 194 4.70 -7.65 11.60
CA VAL A 194 6.09 -7.60 12.13
C VAL A 194 6.35 -8.75 13.10
N CYS A 195 5.35 -9.09 13.90
CA CYS A 195 5.46 -10.09 14.95
C CYS A 195 4.77 -11.42 14.63
N SER A 196 4.24 -11.60 13.44
CA SER A 196 3.34 -12.72 13.08
C SER A 196 3.86 -14.11 13.46
N ASP A 197 5.18 -14.32 13.38
CA ASP A 197 5.84 -15.60 13.71
C ASP A 197 6.49 -15.64 15.10
N ASP A 198 6.49 -14.55 15.87
CA ASP A 198 7.14 -14.45 17.18
C ASP A 198 6.13 -14.33 18.32
N ALA A 199 5.89 -15.45 19.01
CA ALA A 199 4.96 -15.49 20.13
C ALA A 199 5.35 -14.57 21.32
N LEU A 200 6.62 -14.22 21.49
CA LEU A 200 7.05 -13.29 22.53
C LEU A 200 6.82 -11.84 22.09
N CYS A 201 7.04 -11.56 20.82
CA CYS A 201 6.73 -10.28 20.22
C CYS A 201 5.22 -10.01 20.28
N MET A 202 4.40 -10.98 19.86
CA MET A 202 2.94 -10.90 19.93
C MET A 202 2.44 -10.68 21.38
N ALA A 203 3.03 -11.38 22.34
CA ALA A 203 2.66 -11.23 23.75
C ALA A 203 3.04 -9.85 24.34
N SER A 204 4.04 -9.17 23.77
CA SER A 204 4.47 -7.84 24.22
C SER A 204 3.58 -6.71 23.73
N LEU A 205 2.70 -6.99 22.76
CA LEU A 205 1.75 -6.03 22.16
C LEU A 205 0.34 -6.17 22.75
N GLN A 206 0.17 -7.00 23.78
CA GLN A 206 -1.10 -7.13 24.46
C GLN A 206 -1.35 -5.90 25.33
N GLU A 207 -2.48 -5.28 25.13
CA GLU A 207 -2.97 -4.19 25.96
C GLU A 207 -3.25 -4.63 27.40
N ASP A 208 -3.30 -3.70 28.36
CA ASP A 208 -3.54 -3.97 29.78
C ASP A 208 -4.89 -4.68 30.02
N ASP A 209 -5.87 -4.50 29.14
CA ASP A 209 -7.18 -5.16 29.17
C ASP A 209 -7.16 -6.57 28.59
N GLY A 210 -6.02 -7.00 28.03
CA GLY A 210 -5.82 -8.30 27.42
C GLY A 210 -6.26 -8.40 25.96
N SER A 211 -6.70 -7.31 25.34
CA SER A 211 -6.92 -7.23 23.91
C SER A 211 -5.58 -7.23 23.15
N PHE A 212 -5.59 -7.69 21.92
CA PHE A 212 -4.46 -7.59 21.03
C PHE A 212 -4.74 -6.48 20.01
N ASP A 213 -3.88 -5.49 20.04
CA ASP A 213 -3.95 -4.29 19.24
C ASP A 213 -2.53 -3.90 18.78
N PRO A 214 -2.23 -3.91 17.48
CA PRO A 214 -0.91 -3.54 16.98
C PRO A 214 -0.68 -2.03 17.11
N ASP A 215 -0.23 -1.60 18.27
CA ASP A 215 0.02 -0.20 18.58
C ASP A 215 1.13 0.45 17.72
N ASP A 216 1.06 1.76 17.56
CA ASP A 216 1.99 2.54 16.72
C ASP A 216 3.15 3.14 17.52
N GLN A 217 4.30 2.51 17.47
CA GLN A 217 5.52 3.00 18.10
C GLN A 217 6.24 4.11 17.31
N ASN A 218 5.84 4.37 16.07
CA ASN A 218 6.47 5.35 15.17
C ASN A 218 5.70 6.65 15.03
N GLN A 219 4.38 6.64 15.21
CA GLN A 219 3.43 7.73 15.00
C GLN A 219 3.06 7.99 13.52
N HIS A 220 3.70 7.34 12.54
CA HIS A 220 3.41 7.57 11.13
C HIS A 220 2.05 6.98 10.73
N GLY A 221 1.78 5.71 11.07
CA GLY A 221 0.50 5.06 10.76
C GLY A 221 -0.67 5.75 11.46
N THR A 222 -0.51 6.16 12.72
CA THR A 222 -1.51 6.97 13.45
C THR A 222 -1.81 8.28 12.75
N ALA A 223 -0.78 8.99 12.27
CA ALA A 223 -0.97 10.22 11.50
C ALA A 223 -1.71 9.95 10.18
N CYS A 224 -1.36 8.89 9.46
CA CYS A 224 -2.04 8.48 8.23
C CYS A 224 -3.52 8.09 8.48
N ALA A 225 -3.76 7.31 9.53
CA ALA A 225 -5.11 6.96 9.98
C ALA A 225 -5.93 8.21 10.34
N GLY A 226 -5.31 9.16 11.05
CA GLY A 226 -5.91 10.44 11.39
C GLY A 226 -6.30 11.26 10.16
N MET A 227 -5.44 11.35 9.16
CA MET A 227 -5.75 12.02 7.90
C MET A 227 -6.87 11.33 7.12
N ALA A 228 -6.95 9.99 7.21
CA ALA A 228 -8.01 9.22 6.58
C ALA A 228 -9.34 9.38 7.30
N ALA A 229 -9.40 9.17 8.62
CA ALA A 229 -10.65 8.93 9.33
C ALA A 229 -10.81 9.64 10.68
N SER A 230 -9.92 10.56 11.11
CA SER A 230 -10.08 11.25 12.39
C SER A 230 -11.47 11.89 12.54
N ASN A 231 -12.05 11.75 13.74
CA ASN A 231 -13.28 12.43 14.13
C ASN A 231 -13.08 13.92 14.48
N GLY A 232 -11.82 14.40 14.48
CA GLY A 232 -11.46 15.78 14.77
C GLY A 232 -11.48 16.15 16.25
N ILE A 233 -11.55 15.19 17.16
CA ILE A 233 -11.55 15.47 18.61
C ILE A 233 -10.11 15.57 19.12
N LEU A 234 -9.83 16.65 19.84
CA LEU A 234 -8.54 16.89 20.51
C LEU A 234 -8.44 16.14 21.85
N PRO A 235 -7.23 15.98 22.43
CA PRO A 235 -7.04 15.34 23.72
C PRO A 235 -7.81 15.96 24.89
N ASN A 236 -8.22 17.21 24.77
CA ASN A 236 -9.07 17.89 25.76
C ASN A 236 -10.59 17.68 25.52
N GLY A 237 -10.98 16.88 24.53
CA GLY A 237 -12.35 16.60 24.14
C GLY A 237 -13.01 17.68 23.27
N GLU A 238 -12.29 18.73 22.89
CA GLU A 238 -12.83 19.79 22.05
C GLU A 238 -12.75 19.44 20.55
N PRO A 239 -13.74 19.82 19.76
CA PRO A 239 -13.67 19.63 18.31
C PRO A 239 -12.62 20.54 17.68
N SER A 240 -12.00 20.07 16.62
CA SER A 240 -10.98 20.77 15.86
C SER A 240 -11.21 20.67 14.35
N ASN A 241 -10.36 21.35 13.58
CA ASN A 241 -10.33 21.23 12.11
C ASN A 241 -9.48 20.05 11.64
N PHE A 242 -8.93 19.23 12.56
CA PHE A 242 -8.12 18.05 12.23
C PHE A 242 -8.99 16.81 12.00
N THR A 243 -10.06 16.97 11.24
CA THR A 243 -10.97 15.89 10.84
C THR A 243 -10.40 15.18 9.63
N GLY A 244 -10.43 13.85 9.63
CA GLY A 244 -9.99 13.03 8.50
C GLY A 244 -10.89 13.17 7.28
N SER A 245 -10.44 12.67 6.14
CA SER A 245 -11.17 12.76 4.86
C SER A 245 -12.50 12.00 4.87
N ALA A 246 -12.56 10.91 5.62
CA ALA A 246 -13.72 10.02 5.79
C ALA A 246 -14.02 9.80 7.29
N PRO A 247 -14.53 10.84 8.00
CA PRO A 247 -14.63 10.82 9.45
C PRO A 247 -15.59 9.77 10.03
N ASP A 248 -16.42 9.16 9.23
CA ASP A 248 -17.33 8.09 9.62
C ASP A 248 -16.88 6.69 9.14
N ALA A 249 -15.67 6.58 8.58
CA ALA A 249 -15.09 5.29 8.23
C ALA A 249 -14.54 4.57 9.47
N ASP A 250 -14.55 3.23 9.41
CA ASP A 250 -13.89 2.37 10.39
C ASP A 250 -12.47 2.02 9.92
N LEU A 251 -11.59 1.66 10.85
CA LEU A 251 -10.19 1.40 10.60
C LEU A 251 -9.83 -0.06 10.92
N VAL A 252 -9.05 -0.64 10.03
CA VAL A 252 -8.36 -1.91 10.24
C VAL A 252 -6.87 -1.60 10.28
N ASP A 253 -6.22 -1.91 11.40
CA ASP A 253 -4.79 -1.68 11.59
C ASP A 253 -3.97 -2.86 11.07
N VAL A 254 -3.09 -2.61 10.11
CA VAL A 254 -2.16 -3.61 9.61
C VAL A 254 -0.74 -3.09 9.78
N ARG A 255 -0.12 -3.48 10.89
CA ARG A 255 1.21 -3.03 11.25
C ARG A 255 2.28 -3.79 10.48
N ILE A 256 3.06 -3.06 9.69
CA ILE A 256 4.16 -3.60 8.89
C ILE A 256 5.51 -3.00 9.27
N GLY A 257 5.56 -2.08 10.23
CA GLY A 257 6.77 -1.38 10.63
C GLY A 257 6.87 -1.14 12.13
N THR A 258 8.05 -0.73 12.58
CA THR A 258 8.38 -0.45 13.98
C THR A 258 8.88 0.98 14.17
N ALA A 259 9.16 1.38 15.43
CA ALA A 259 9.75 2.68 15.78
C ALA A 259 11.07 3.00 15.03
N PHE A 260 11.77 1.99 14.56
CA PHE A 260 13.05 2.15 13.87
C PHE A 260 12.92 2.27 12.34
N GLY A 261 11.75 2.02 11.80
CA GLY A 261 11.54 1.81 10.37
C GLY A 261 11.15 3.03 9.54
N ALA A 262 10.99 4.20 10.12
CA ALA A 262 10.70 5.43 9.38
C ALA A 262 11.70 6.56 9.72
N GLY A 263 12.84 6.24 10.29
CA GLY A 263 13.85 7.21 10.68
C GLY A 263 14.89 7.46 9.58
N PRO A 264 15.74 8.53 9.75
CA PRO A 264 16.81 8.87 8.80
C PRO A 264 17.97 7.86 8.80
N PHE A 265 17.90 6.80 9.58
CA PHE A 265 18.91 5.76 9.61
C PHE A 265 18.48 4.61 8.69
N GLU A 266 19.01 4.62 7.49
CA GLU A 266 18.93 3.48 6.58
C GLU A 266 19.67 2.30 7.23
N ASN A 267 18.91 1.42 7.87
CA ASN A 267 19.40 0.15 8.30
C ASN A 267 18.87 -0.91 7.35
N TYR A 268 19.73 -1.49 6.57
CA TYR A 268 19.43 -2.48 5.55
C TYR A 268 18.58 -3.65 6.07
N ILE A 269 18.85 -4.12 7.29
CA ILE A 269 18.11 -5.23 7.91
C ILE A 269 16.65 -4.84 8.17
N ILE A 270 16.42 -3.60 8.61
CA ILE A 270 15.07 -3.08 8.86
C ILE A 270 14.27 -2.96 7.55
N GLU A 271 14.90 -2.48 6.47
CA GLU A 271 14.26 -2.38 5.16
C GLU A 271 13.80 -3.75 4.63
N GLN A 272 14.59 -4.79 4.84
CA GLN A 272 14.23 -6.16 4.49
C GLN A 272 13.01 -6.65 5.28
N GLU A 273 13.02 -6.47 6.58
CA GLU A 273 11.92 -6.86 7.46
C GLU A 273 10.63 -6.13 7.09
N PHE A 274 10.69 -4.86 6.72
CA PHE A 274 9.55 -4.11 6.22
C PHE A 274 8.95 -4.67 4.94
N TYR A 275 9.76 -5.09 3.99
CA TYR A 275 9.25 -5.68 2.76
C TYR A 275 8.53 -6.99 3.03
N GLU A 276 9.10 -7.85 3.87
CA GLU A 276 8.49 -9.12 4.29
C GLU A 276 7.15 -8.86 5.00
N SER A 277 7.14 -7.98 6.00
CA SER A 277 5.93 -7.61 6.74
C SER A 277 4.87 -6.94 5.86
N ALA A 278 5.30 -6.09 4.91
CA ALA A 278 4.39 -5.45 3.98
C ALA A 278 3.65 -6.46 3.09
N MET A 279 4.38 -7.45 2.57
CA MET A 279 3.80 -8.50 1.73
C MET A 279 2.88 -9.43 2.54
N ASP A 280 3.26 -9.76 3.76
CA ASP A 280 2.43 -10.56 4.67
C ASP A 280 1.16 -9.79 5.07
N GLY A 281 1.29 -8.53 5.46
CA GLY A 281 0.15 -7.67 5.78
C GLY A 281 -0.83 -7.51 4.62
N LEU A 282 -0.34 -7.34 3.40
CA LEU A 282 -1.19 -7.26 2.20
C LEU A 282 -1.91 -8.58 1.90
N ASN A 283 -1.25 -9.72 2.08
CA ASN A 283 -1.90 -11.03 1.98
C ASN A 283 -3.04 -11.13 2.99
N TRP A 284 -2.77 -10.80 4.25
CA TRP A 284 -3.78 -10.84 5.30
C TRP A 284 -4.98 -9.95 4.98
N VAL A 285 -4.78 -8.75 4.47
CA VAL A 285 -5.87 -7.83 4.06
C VAL A 285 -6.78 -8.48 3.02
N ILE A 286 -6.20 -9.12 2.01
CA ILE A 286 -6.98 -9.74 0.93
C ILE A 286 -7.72 -10.97 1.42
N ASP A 287 -7.10 -11.78 2.27
CA ASP A 287 -7.75 -12.94 2.89
C ASP A 287 -8.93 -12.53 3.77
N ASN A 288 -8.89 -11.34 4.35
CA ASN A 288 -9.91 -10.81 5.26
C ASN A 288 -10.87 -9.80 4.62
N LYS A 289 -10.79 -9.54 3.33
CA LYS A 289 -11.61 -8.54 2.63
C LYS A 289 -13.14 -8.77 2.73
N ASP A 290 -13.56 -9.98 3.04
CA ASP A 290 -14.96 -10.37 3.20
C ASP A 290 -15.26 -10.83 4.65
N THR A 291 -14.39 -10.54 5.62
CA THR A 291 -14.56 -10.98 7.01
C THR A 291 -15.64 -10.15 7.72
N ALA A 292 -16.53 -10.83 8.43
CA ALA A 292 -17.49 -10.21 9.32
C ALA A 292 -16.83 -9.98 10.69
N TRP A 293 -16.47 -8.74 10.99
CA TRP A 293 -15.75 -8.40 12.20
C TRP A 293 -16.65 -8.51 13.46
N ALA A 294 -16.09 -9.06 14.53
CA ALA A 294 -16.83 -9.25 15.78
C ALA A 294 -17.16 -7.91 16.44
N GLY A 295 -18.40 -7.74 16.89
CA GLY A 295 -18.83 -6.52 17.57
C GLY A 295 -19.15 -5.32 16.67
N VAL A 296 -18.91 -5.44 15.38
CA VAL A 296 -19.17 -4.39 14.40
C VAL A 296 -20.55 -4.60 13.74
N SER A 297 -21.18 -3.52 13.28
CA SER A 297 -22.47 -3.64 12.59
C SER A 297 -22.30 -4.34 11.24
N ASN A 298 -23.38 -4.95 10.75
CA ASN A 298 -23.38 -5.57 9.41
C ASN A 298 -23.15 -4.57 8.25
N GLU A 299 -23.07 -3.26 8.57
CA GLU A 299 -22.75 -2.21 7.60
C GLU A 299 -21.24 -2.07 7.42
N SER A 300 -20.44 -2.48 8.43
CA SER A 300 -18.97 -2.51 8.40
C SER A 300 -18.48 -3.95 8.20
N PHE A 301 -18.55 -4.43 6.97
CA PHE A 301 -18.20 -5.78 6.59
C PHE A 301 -16.98 -5.79 5.67
N GLY A 302 -15.98 -6.59 6.00
CA GLY A 302 -14.79 -6.77 5.19
C GLY A 302 -13.80 -5.59 5.24
N ILE A 303 -13.04 -5.45 4.16
CA ILE A 303 -12.10 -4.35 3.93
C ILE A 303 -12.39 -3.78 2.54
N ASP A 304 -12.70 -2.48 2.47
CA ASP A 304 -13.06 -1.82 1.22
C ASP A 304 -11.87 -1.12 0.57
N ILE A 305 -10.97 -0.58 1.40
CA ILE A 305 -9.86 0.27 0.96
C ILE A 305 -8.57 -0.17 1.64
N ILE A 306 -7.49 -0.22 0.88
CA ILE A 306 -6.11 -0.28 1.37
C ILE A 306 -5.51 1.11 1.26
N SER A 307 -4.97 1.64 2.36
CA SER A 307 -4.21 2.89 2.41
C SER A 307 -2.73 2.59 2.61
N LEU A 308 -1.90 2.97 1.62
CA LEU A 308 -0.46 2.81 1.63
C LEU A 308 0.20 4.18 1.60
N SER A 309 0.65 4.67 2.75
CA SER A 309 1.38 5.94 2.87
C SER A 309 2.90 5.74 2.77
N TRP A 310 3.31 4.73 2.05
CA TRP A 310 4.68 4.36 1.78
C TRP A 310 4.81 3.83 0.34
N GLY A 311 6.01 3.57 -0.10
CA GLY A 311 6.28 3.02 -1.43
C GLY A 311 7.67 2.44 -1.52
N ILE A 312 7.96 1.82 -2.66
CA ILE A 312 9.25 1.24 -2.99
C ILE A 312 9.98 2.22 -3.91
N THR A 313 11.22 2.55 -3.58
CA THR A 313 12.04 3.42 -4.42
C THR A 313 12.48 2.67 -5.68
N SER A 314 11.88 3.04 -6.82
CA SER A 314 12.08 2.34 -8.08
C SER A 314 13.48 2.50 -8.67
N HIS A 315 14.13 3.64 -8.45
CA HIS A 315 15.42 3.96 -9.07
C HIS A 315 16.60 3.20 -8.45
N GLU A 316 16.52 2.80 -7.18
CA GLU A 316 17.58 2.05 -6.50
C GLU A 316 17.58 0.55 -6.89
N ASN A 317 16.43 0.02 -7.28
CA ASN A 317 16.24 -1.40 -7.58
C ASN A 317 15.84 -1.66 -9.04
N GLY A 318 16.25 -0.81 -9.95
CA GLY A 318 16.03 -0.99 -11.39
C GLY A 318 14.66 -0.55 -11.91
N GLY A 319 13.83 0.08 -11.08
CA GLY A 319 12.50 0.51 -11.45
C GLY A 319 11.47 -0.62 -11.45
N SER A 320 10.20 -0.25 -11.70
CA SER A 320 9.10 -1.20 -11.85
C SER A 320 8.32 -0.88 -13.12
N ASP A 321 7.98 -1.91 -13.85
CA ASP A 321 7.06 -1.89 -14.98
C ASP A 321 5.68 -2.46 -14.62
N GLY A 322 5.44 -2.68 -13.32
CA GLY A 322 4.24 -3.32 -12.79
C GLY A 322 4.30 -4.84 -12.74
N SER A 323 5.40 -5.45 -13.17
CA SER A 323 5.56 -6.91 -13.15
C SER A 323 6.26 -7.45 -11.89
N ASP A 324 6.66 -6.56 -10.98
CA ASP A 324 7.21 -6.96 -9.69
C ASP A 324 6.12 -7.52 -8.77
N MET A 325 6.54 -8.29 -7.78
CA MET A 325 5.64 -8.98 -6.85
C MET A 325 4.71 -8.00 -6.11
N PHE A 326 5.25 -6.87 -5.65
CA PHE A 326 4.45 -5.86 -4.94
C PHE A 326 3.35 -5.28 -5.82
N SER A 327 3.67 -4.88 -7.06
CA SER A 327 2.68 -4.38 -8.02
C SER A 327 1.60 -5.43 -8.33
N GLN A 328 2.00 -6.69 -8.52
CA GLN A 328 1.05 -7.78 -8.77
C GLN A 328 0.10 -8.04 -7.59
N VAL A 329 0.58 -7.96 -6.35
CA VAL A 329 -0.28 -8.09 -5.15
C VAL A 329 -1.32 -6.97 -5.10
N LEU A 330 -0.95 -5.73 -5.42
CA LEU A 330 -1.88 -4.61 -5.47
C LEU A 330 -2.90 -4.74 -6.62
N ASP A 331 -2.49 -5.29 -7.75
CA ASP A 331 -3.41 -5.63 -8.84
C ASP A 331 -4.41 -6.70 -8.41
N GLU A 332 -3.97 -7.77 -7.74
CA GLU A 332 -4.83 -8.81 -7.20
C GLU A 332 -5.81 -8.25 -6.15
N ALA A 333 -5.37 -7.35 -5.27
CA ALA A 333 -6.26 -6.65 -4.34
C ALA A 333 -7.37 -5.90 -5.09
N THR A 334 -6.99 -5.19 -6.15
CA THR A 334 -7.94 -4.44 -7.00
C THR A 334 -8.90 -5.37 -7.73
N LEU A 335 -8.41 -6.49 -8.26
CA LEU A 335 -9.24 -7.52 -8.90
C LEU A 335 -10.20 -8.19 -7.90
N ALA A 336 -9.78 -8.35 -6.67
CA ALA A 336 -10.61 -8.86 -5.57
C ALA A 336 -11.69 -7.86 -5.11
N GLY A 337 -11.67 -6.62 -5.61
CA GLY A 337 -12.68 -5.59 -5.36
C GLY A 337 -12.30 -4.58 -4.26
N VAL A 338 -11.08 -4.63 -3.75
CA VAL A 338 -10.55 -3.67 -2.77
C VAL A 338 -9.98 -2.45 -3.49
N VAL A 339 -10.28 -1.26 -3.03
CA VAL A 339 -9.71 -0.02 -3.57
C VAL A 339 -8.30 0.17 -3.00
N VAL A 340 -7.31 0.33 -3.85
CA VAL A 340 -5.93 0.56 -3.42
C VAL A 340 -5.55 2.03 -3.59
N SER A 341 -5.15 2.68 -2.50
CA SER A 341 -4.65 4.05 -2.46
C SER A 341 -3.18 4.06 -2.08
N VAL A 342 -2.33 4.51 -2.99
CA VAL A 342 -0.88 4.55 -2.81
C VAL A 342 -0.39 5.99 -2.87
N ALA A 343 0.48 6.38 -1.92
CA ALA A 343 1.12 7.68 -1.94
C ALA A 343 2.07 7.82 -3.14
N ALA A 344 2.07 9.00 -3.75
CA ALA A 344 2.93 9.30 -4.89
C ALA A 344 4.41 9.57 -4.51
N GLY A 345 4.71 9.62 -3.21
CA GLY A 345 6.05 9.95 -2.69
C GLY A 345 6.29 11.44 -2.52
N ASN A 346 7.40 11.74 -1.85
CA ASN A 346 7.78 13.10 -1.46
C ASN A 346 9.11 13.57 -2.11
N SER A 347 9.69 12.77 -3.00
CA SER A 347 11.02 13.06 -3.57
C SER A 347 11.02 14.18 -4.62
N GLY A 348 9.85 14.62 -5.07
CA GLY A 348 9.75 15.73 -6.03
C GLY A 348 10.08 15.29 -7.46
N SER A 349 10.74 16.19 -8.19
CA SER A 349 11.06 16.03 -9.63
C SER A 349 12.55 15.71 -9.85
N ASP A 350 13.18 14.96 -8.98
CA ASP A 350 14.60 14.60 -9.14
C ASP A 350 14.81 13.61 -10.27
#